data_b8b0a5dd1b161fa9d4d7dd8bab813e65
#
_entry.id   b8b0a5dd1b161fa9d4d7dd8bab813e65
#
_cell.length_a   1.000
_cell.length_b   1.000
_cell.length_c   1.000
_cell.angle_alpha   90.00
_cell.angle_beta   90.00
_cell.angle_gamma   90.00
#
_symmetry.space_group_name_H-M   'P 1'
#
loop_
_entity.id
_entity.type
_entity.pdbx_description
1 polymer ?
#
loop_
_entity_poly.entity_id
_entity_poly.type
_entity_poly.pdbx_seq_one_letter_code
_entity_poly.pdbx_strand_id
1 'polypeptide(L)'
;MSKPAAAASHDGVNRAKPYQLMLFPLNNGATNVYFVLILSYVAQFGSSILKLGMFASIMVTVMRIADAVTDPIIGALMDRTSTRIGKFRPFMILGSAVMAISVIILYCLLPLIPESMMALRYISFTLVYFIWVLGYTFQTSCTRAGQTVLTNDPSQRPLFTIFNTIGSLLGMGVMQFMIPLVKAGFDVKDEAGVLISSGYANPELYRIITPIGIAISVLLTALAIIGIAEKDRPEYYGIGGKDQKKVKFSEYAQILKENKPMQRLMVAGAGCKLALAIATNTTVLLALYGIVMGNYNSLYLPMMVLGYVFAVPFFLLSVRTSQKKGQKASLTRYVSIALICYVGVLALLLFSQNGNPARMLSFPFEGGSGINLYTILFILCFGIGYGAYYATADMPIPMVADCSDYETYRSGKYIPGIMGTMFSLVDKLVSSLAQTLVAFIFLL
;
A
#
# COMPACT_ATOMS: atom_id res chain seq x y z
N MET A 1 -24.20 34.69 -10.25
CA MET A 1 -25.30 33.84 -9.75
C MET A 1 -24.80 32.40 -9.66
N SER A 2 -24.32 31.98 -8.49
CA SER A 2 -23.87 30.62 -8.22
C SER A 2 -25.10 29.73 -8.05
N LYS A 3 -25.20 28.66 -8.85
CA LYS A 3 -26.20 27.61 -8.63
C LYS A 3 -26.04 27.05 -7.20
N PRO A 4 -27.12 26.91 -6.43
CA PRO A 4 -27.03 26.27 -5.12
C PRO A 4 -26.55 24.84 -5.28
N ALA A 5 -25.57 24.43 -4.45
CA ALA A 5 -25.14 23.05 -4.34
C ALA A 5 -26.35 22.15 -4.11
N ALA A 6 -26.42 21.04 -4.83
CA ALA A 6 -27.47 20.05 -4.65
C ALA A 6 -27.49 19.64 -3.17
N ALA A 7 -28.59 20.00 -2.49
CA ALA A 7 -28.83 19.68 -1.11
C ALA A 7 -28.68 18.16 -0.89
N ALA A 8 -28.09 17.79 0.26
CA ALA A 8 -28.14 16.42 0.74
C ALA A 8 -29.58 15.91 0.60
N SER A 9 -29.74 14.72 0.01
CA SER A 9 -31.03 14.08 -0.13
C SER A 9 -31.73 14.04 1.23
N HIS A 10 -33.04 14.15 1.25
CA HIS A 10 -33.89 14.15 2.46
C HIS A 10 -33.62 13.00 3.45
N ASP A 11 -32.85 11.99 3.03
CA ASP A 11 -32.54 10.78 3.81
C ASP A 11 -31.20 10.83 4.57
N GLY A 12 -30.48 11.96 4.59
CA GLY A 12 -29.18 12.06 5.25
C GLY A 12 -28.04 11.28 4.59
N VAL A 13 -28.30 10.63 3.43
CA VAL A 13 -27.30 9.83 2.71
C VAL A 13 -26.51 10.73 1.76
N ASN A 14 -25.20 10.85 2.01
CA ASN A 14 -24.27 11.51 1.12
C ASN A 14 -23.71 10.51 0.12
N ARG A 15 -24.04 10.66 -1.16
CA ARG A 15 -23.54 9.84 -2.26
C ARG A 15 -22.48 10.57 -3.06
N ALA A 16 -21.39 9.88 -3.37
CA ALA A 16 -20.38 10.37 -4.29
C ALA A 16 -20.84 10.20 -5.76
N LYS A 17 -20.45 11.14 -6.59
CA LYS A 17 -20.60 11.01 -8.04
C LYS A 17 -19.59 9.99 -8.59
N PRO A 18 -19.84 9.30 -9.71
CA PRO A 18 -18.93 8.29 -10.26
C PRO A 18 -17.49 8.81 -10.44
N TYR A 19 -17.32 10.02 -10.99
CA TYR A 19 -15.99 10.60 -11.19
C TYR A 19 -15.23 10.85 -9.89
N GLN A 20 -15.94 11.14 -8.77
CA GLN A 20 -15.32 11.36 -7.46
C GLN A 20 -14.76 10.05 -6.90
N LEU A 21 -15.52 8.95 -7.06
CA LEU A 21 -15.07 7.61 -6.68
C LEU A 21 -13.88 7.13 -7.53
N MET A 22 -13.77 7.56 -8.79
CA MET A 22 -12.68 7.20 -9.68
C MET A 22 -11.43 8.06 -9.45
N LEU A 23 -11.59 9.37 -9.32
CA LEU A 23 -10.47 10.31 -9.30
C LEU A 23 -9.79 10.41 -7.92
N PHE A 24 -10.57 10.47 -6.83
CA PHE A 24 -9.96 10.63 -5.51
C PHE A 24 -8.99 9.49 -5.14
N PRO A 25 -9.26 8.21 -5.41
CA PRO A 25 -8.31 7.12 -5.17
C PRO A 25 -7.00 7.21 -5.94
N LEU A 26 -6.88 8.03 -6.98
CA LEU A 26 -5.62 8.30 -7.67
C LEU A 26 -4.58 8.94 -6.74
N ASN A 27 -5.01 9.52 -5.61
CA ASN A 27 -4.09 9.94 -4.54
C ASN A 27 -3.23 8.78 -4.03
N ASN A 28 -3.80 7.58 -3.92
CA ASN A 28 -3.04 6.38 -3.59
C ASN A 28 -2.07 5.99 -4.72
N GLY A 29 -2.48 6.15 -5.99
CA GLY A 29 -1.58 6.01 -7.14
C GLY A 29 -0.38 6.94 -7.08
N ALA A 30 -0.62 8.21 -6.79
CA ALA A 30 0.42 9.23 -6.65
C ALA A 30 1.44 8.86 -5.56
N THR A 31 0.98 8.40 -4.40
CA THR A 31 1.87 7.96 -3.31
C THR A 31 2.64 6.69 -3.67
N ASN A 32 2.05 5.77 -4.45
CA ASN A 32 2.70 4.55 -4.88
C ASN A 32 3.78 4.77 -5.95
N VAL A 33 3.71 5.82 -6.75
CA VAL A 33 4.82 6.27 -7.60
C VAL A 33 6.05 6.54 -6.74
N TYR A 34 5.91 7.34 -5.69
CA TYR A 34 7.01 7.64 -4.76
C TYR A 34 7.42 6.44 -3.90
N PHE A 35 6.47 5.55 -3.57
CA PHE A 35 6.77 4.31 -2.87
C PHE A 35 7.79 3.48 -3.66
N VAL A 36 7.58 3.30 -4.96
CA VAL A 36 8.53 2.58 -5.80
C VAL A 36 9.86 3.35 -5.92
N LEU A 37 9.82 4.64 -6.24
CA LEU A 37 11.02 5.46 -6.37
C LEU A 37 11.92 5.41 -5.13
N ILE A 38 11.35 5.51 -3.95
CA ILE A 38 12.12 5.59 -2.72
C ILE A 38 12.32 4.19 -2.12
N LEU A 39 11.25 3.51 -1.74
CA LEU A 39 11.38 2.30 -0.91
C LEU A 39 12.04 1.12 -1.65
N SER A 40 11.95 1.08 -2.99
CA SER A 40 12.61 0.04 -3.76
C SER A 40 14.08 0.38 -4.09
N TYR A 41 14.46 1.66 -4.15
CA TYR A 41 15.76 2.03 -4.70
C TYR A 41 16.62 2.89 -3.78
N VAL A 42 16.09 3.49 -2.71
CA VAL A 42 16.86 4.40 -1.84
C VAL A 42 18.04 3.71 -1.14
N ALA A 43 17.88 2.46 -0.72
CA ALA A 43 18.96 1.69 -0.11
C ALA A 43 20.09 1.43 -1.12
N GLN A 44 19.74 0.99 -2.33
CA GLN A 44 20.68 0.75 -3.42
C GLN A 44 21.39 2.05 -3.84
N PHE A 45 20.65 3.14 -4.01
CA PHE A 45 21.18 4.46 -4.33
C PHE A 45 22.15 4.96 -3.25
N GLY A 46 21.73 4.88 -1.98
CA GLY A 46 22.55 5.31 -0.84
C GLY A 46 23.84 4.52 -0.73
N SER A 47 23.79 3.20 -0.93
CA SER A 47 24.99 2.35 -0.84
C SER A 47 25.89 2.50 -2.06
N SER A 48 25.37 2.50 -3.28
CA SER A 48 26.17 2.47 -4.51
C SER A 48 26.67 3.84 -4.93
N ILE A 49 25.82 4.88 -4.87
CA ILE A 49 26.13 6.23 -5.39
C ILE A 49 26.63 7.16 -4.29
N LEU A 50 25.92 7.21 -3.13
CA LEU A 50 26.35 8.07 -2.04
C LEU A 50 27.47 7.45 -1.18
N LYS A 51 27.82 6.17 -1.41
CA LYS A 51 28.83 5.41 -0.67
C LYS A 51 28.55 5.28 0.84
N LEU A 52 27.25 5.30 1.23
CA LEU A 52 26.82 5.16 2.61
C LEU A 52 26.80 3.71 3.11
N GLY A 53 27.04 2.73 2.23
CA GLY A 53 27.09 1.31 2.56
C GLY A 53 25.83 0.81 3.27
N MET A 54 26.01 0.03 4.32
CA MET A 54 24.92 -0.57 5.11
C MET A 54 24.04 0.46 5.81
N PHE A 55 24.55 1.68 6.07
CA PHE A 55 23.78 2.76 6.71
C PHE A 55 22.52 3.09 5.94
N ALA A 56 22.57 3.13 4.60
CA ALA A 56 21.40 3.42 3.78
C ALA A 56 20.28 2.38 3.99
N SER A 57 20.63 1.10 4.10
CA SER A 57 19.66 0.03 4.35
C SER A 57 19.08 0.09 5.77
N ILE A 58 19.90 0.41 6.77
CA ILE A 58 19.44 0.61 8.16
C ILE A 58 18.46 1.78 8.22
N MET A 59 18.76 2.88 7.50
CA MET A 59 17.88 4.05 7.45
C MET A 59 16.49 3.75 6.88
N VAL A 60 16.35 2.81 5.95
CA VAL A 60 15.02 2.38 5.49
C VAL A 60 14.17 1.84 6.64
N THR A 61 14.76 1.02 7.51
CA THR A 61 14.06 0.47 8.69
C THR A 61 13.75 1.56 9.72
N VAL A 62 14.73 2.43 10.01
CA VAL A 62 14.55 3.55 10.96
C VAL A 62 13.43 4.49 10.49
N MET A 63 13.41 4.82 9.19
CA MET A 63 12.39 5.71 8.63
C MET A 63 11.00 5.06 8.59
N ARG A 64 10.90 3.74 8.48
CA ARG A 64 9.62 3.02 8.65
C ARG A 64 9.07 3.14 10.06
N ILE A 65 9.94 3.07 11.08
CA ILE A 65 9.54 3.28 12.47
C ILE A 65 9.13 4.75 12.69
N ALA A 66 9.90 5.69 12.15
CA ALA A 66 9.57 7.11 12.20
C ALA A 66 8.22 7.41 11.54
N ASP A 67 7.94 6.83 10.37
CA ASP A 67 6.66 6.91 9.66
C ASP A 67 5.49 6.43 10.56
N ALA A 68 5.64 5.30 11.23
CA ALA A 68 4.62 4.78 12.14
C ALA A 68 4.38 5.74 13.33
N VAL A 69 5.42 6.36 13.89
CA VAL A 69 5.29 7.31 15.00
C VAL A 69 4.67 8.64 14.56
N THR A 70 4.99 9.12 13.37
CA THR A 70 4.45 10.39 12.84
C THR A 70 3.00 10.29 12.38
N ASP A 71 2.51 9.11 12.01
CA ASP A 71 1.13 8.89 11.55
C ASP A 71 0.08 9.49 12.48
N PRO A 72 0.01 9.17 13.80
CA PRO A 72 -1.00 9.72 14.69
C PRO A 72 -0.89 11.24 14.88
N ILE A 73 0.33 11.78 14.87
CA ILE A 73 0.58 13.22 15.00
C ILE A 73 -0.02 13.95 13.81
N ILE A 74 0.23 13.46 12.61
CA ILE A 74 -0.29 14.04 11.37
C ILE A 74 -1.80 13.87 11.28
N GLY A 75 -2.34 12.72 11.69
CA GLY A 75 -3.78 12.52 11.78
C GLY A 75 -4.48 13.52 12.69
N ALA A 76 -3.90 13.74 13.87
CA ALA A 76 -4.42 14.74 14.82
C ALA A 76 -4.30 16.18 14.28
N LEU A 77 -3.20 16.49 13.57
CA LEU A 77 -3.03 17.80 12.92
C LEU A 77 -4.08 18.01 11.83
N MET A 78 -4.31 17.00 11.01
CA MET A 78 -5.33 17.01 9.95
C MET A 78 -6.73 17.19 10.52
N ASP A 79 -7.06 16.53 11.64
CA ASP A 79 -8.38 16.65 12.27
C ASP A 79 -8.65 18.04 12.86
N ARG A 80 -7.61 18.75 13.26
CA ARG A 80 -7.70 20.12 13.78
C ARG A 80 -7.65 21.19 12.72
N THR A 81 -7.24 20.85 11.52
CA THR A 81 -7.09 21.79 10.42
C THR A 81 -8.43 21.97 9.70
N SER A 82 -8.82 23.23 9.50
CA SER A 82 -9.93 23.62 8.64
C SER A 82 -9.51 24.87 7.87
N THR A 83 -9.42 24.76 6.54
CA THR A 83 -9.00 25.86 5.68
C THR A 83 -10.11 26.24 4.70
N ARG A 84 -9.96 27.38 4.02
CA ARG A 84 -10.89 27.83 2.98
C ARG A 84 -10.98 26.86 1.79
N ILE A 85 -9.93 26.10 1.54
CA ILE A 85 -9.87 25.11 0.46
C ILE A 85 -10.24 23.68 0.91
N GLY A 86 -10.63 23.51 2.19
CA GLY A 86 -11.04 22.23 2.76
C GLY A 86 -10.11 21.72 3.85
N LYS A 87 -10.30 20.48 4.25
CA LYS A 87 -9.54 19.79 5.29
C LYS A 87 -8.42 18.92 4.70
N PHE A 88 -8.71 18.19 3.60
CA PHE A 88 -7.81 17.20 3.03
C PHE A 88 -6.92 17.76 1.92
N ARG A 89 -7.46 18.64 1.07
CA ARG A 89 -6.72 19.22 -0.07
C ARG A 89 -5.41 19.92 0.30
N PRO A 90 -5.32 20.71 1.39
CA PRO A 90 -4.04 21.32 1.79
C PRO A 90 -2.95 20.29 2.07
N PHE A 91 -3.31 19.18 2.73
CA PHE A 91 -2.36 18.11 3.04
C PHE A 91 -1.95 17.30 1.82
N MET A 92 -2.86 17.11 0.85
CA MET A 92 -2.52 16.49 -0.43
C MET A 92 -1.52 17.33 -1.21
N ILE A 93 -1.73 18.64 -1.30
CA ILE A 93 -0.83 19.58 -1.99
C ILE A 93 0.53 19.63 -1.27
N LEU A 94 0.51 19.84 0.04
CA LEU A 94 1.73 19.93 0.85
C LEU A 94 2.52 18.62 0.81
N GLY A 95 1.84 17.47 0.98
CA GLY A 95 2.47 16.16 0.92
C GLY A 95 3.13 15.89 -0.43
N SER A 96 2.43 16.17 -1.53
CA SER A 96 2.97 16.03 -2.88
C SER A 96 4.18 16.94 -3.12
N ALA A 97 4.11 18.21 -2.71
CA ALA A 97 5.22 19.16 -2.86
C ALA A 97 6.45 18.75 -2.04
N VAL A 98 6.24 18.37 -0.77
CA VAL A 98 7.33 17.92 0.12
C VAL A 98 7.99 16.67 -0.43
N MET A 99 7.22 15.67 -0.89
CA MET A 99 7.78 14.47 -1.50
C MET A 99 8.57 14.79 -2.78
N ALA A 100 8.02 15.61 -3.67
CA ALA A 100 8.69 16.00 -4.92
C ALA A 100 10.04 16.70 -4.66
N ILE A 101 10.05 17.69 -3.77
CA ILE A 101 11.27 18.43 -3.42
C ILE A 101 12.29 17.47 -2.76
N SER A 102 11.85 16.62 -1.84
CA SER A 102 12.74 15.66 -1.16
C SER A 102 13.38 14.67 -2.14
N VAL A 103 12.63 14.16 -3.12
CA VAL A 103 13.16 13.22 -4.12
C VAL A 103 14.16 13.91 -5.06
N ILE A 104 13.90 15.17 -5.45
CA ILE A 104 14.86 15.96 -6.23
C ILE A 104 16.16 16.15 -5.43
N ILE A 105 16.06 16.57 -4.17
CA ILE A 105 17.24 16.75 -3.34
C ILE A 105 17.99 15.42 -3.19
N LEU A 106 17.28 14.34 -2.88
CA LEU A 106 17.87 13.03 -2.62
C LEU A 106 18.62 12.49 -3.85
N TYR A 107 17.99 12.46 -5.01
CA TYR A 107 18.52 11.79 -6.20
C TYR A 107 19.35 12.71 -7.13
N CYS A 108 19.08 14.02 -7.14
CA CYS A 108 19.76 14.93 -8.04
C CYS A 108 20.82 15.79 -7.35
N LEU A 109 20.60 16.20 -6.09
CA LEU A 109 21.51 17.13 -5.40
C LEU A 109 22.49 16.45 -4.45
N LEU A 110 22.08 15.44 -3.69
CA LEU A 110 22.98 14.74 -2.75
C LEU A 110 24.24 14.15 -3.43
N PRO A 111 24.16 13.57 -4.64
CA PRO A 111 25.36 13.09 -5.33
C PRO A 111 26.40 14.15 -5.62
N LEU A 112 26.02 15.44 -5.63
CA LEU A 112 26.94 16.57 -5.84
C LEU A 112 27.81 16.86 -4.63
N ILE A 113 27.47 16.35 -3.45
CA ILE A 113 28.29 16.50 -2.24
C ILE A 113 29.57 15.68 -2.42
N PRO A 114 30.77 16.26 -2.28
CA PRO A 114 32.03 15.55 -2.43
C PRO A 114 32.17 14.38 -1.45
N GLU A 115 32.91 13.32 -1.82
CA GLU A 115 33.20 12.19 -0.94
C GLU A 115 34.01 12.60 0.29
N SER A 116 34.81 13.67 0.21
CA SER A 116 35.50 14.22 1.36
C SER A 116 34.61 14.73 2.48
N MET A 117 33.31 14.98 2.18
CA MET A 117 32.29 15.46 3.12
C MET A 117 31.30 14.35 3.52
N MET A 118 31.78 13.15 3.86
CA MET A 118 30.90 12.01 4.18
C MET A 118 29.90 12.32 5.29
N ALA A 119 30.33 13.04 6.34
CA ALA A 119 29.42 13.42 7.44
C ALA A 119 28.21 14.21 6.92
N LEU A 120 28.43 15.14 5.97
CA LEU A 120 27.34 15.90 5.34
C LEU A 120 26.42 15.00 4.51
N ARG A 121 26.96 13.99 3.80
CA ARG A 121 26.13 13.00 3.08
C ARG A 121 25.22 12.21 4.02
N TYR A 122 25.75 11.72 5.17
CA TYR A 122 24.97 11.00 6.17
C TYR A 122 23.83 11.85 6.75
N ILE A 123 24.16 13.07 7.18
CA ILE A 123 23.19 14.00 7.77
C ILE A 123 22.11 14.39 6.76
N SER A 124 22.54 14.82 5.55
CA SER A 124 21.60 15.26 4.51
C SER A 124 20.70 14.10 4.03
N PHE A 125 21.25 12.91 3.84
CA PHE A 125 20.47 11.72 3.48
C PHE A 125 19.38 11.42 4.53
N THR A 126 19.75 11.39 5.81
CA THR A 126 18.82 11.13 6.92
C THR A 126 17.74 12.19 7.01
N LEU A 127 18.11 13.48 6.94
CA LEU A 127 17.18 14.59 7.07
C LEU A 127 16.19 14.65 5.90
N VAL A 128 16.70 14.55 4.67
CA VAL A 128 15.86 14.60 3.46
C VAL A 128 14.92 13.40 3.39
N TYR A 129 15.40 12.21 3.76
CA TYR A 129 14.56 11.02 3.80
C TYR A 129 13.47 11.15 4.87
N PHE A 130 13.78 11.70 6.06
CA PHE A 130 12.77 11.96 7.10
C PHE A 130 11.72 12.98 6.64
N ILE A 131 12.12 14.07 5.97
CA ILE A 131 11.19 15.06 5.41
C ILE A 131 10.29 14.40 4.35
N TRP A 132 10.85 13.52 3.52
CA TRP A 132 10.06 12.75 2.56
C TRP A 132 9.00 11.88 3.26
N VAL A 133 9.36 11.22 4.36
CA VAL A 133 8.42 10.40 5.16
C VAL A 133 7.25 11.25 5.65
N LEU A 134 7.50 12.47 6.14
CA LEU A 134 6.41 13.38 6.56
C LEU A 134 5.47 13.70 5.39
N GLY A 135 6.01 14.02 4.21
CA GLY A 135 5.23 14.26 3.00
C GLY A 135 4.38 13.04 2.60
N TYR A 136 4.97 11.86 2.66
CA TYR A 136 4.29 10.59 2.39
C TYR A 136 3.13 10.34 3.36
N THR A 137 3.34 10.58 4.66
CA THR A 137 2.30 10.43 5.68
C THR A 137 1.17 11.44 5.50
N PHE A 138 1.45 12.70 5.11
CA PHE A 138 0.40 13.68 4.79
C PHE A 138 -0.54 13.14 3.71
N GLN A 139 0.00 12.63 2.62
CA GLN A 139 -0.79 12.22 1.47
C GLN A 139 -1.51 10.88 1.71
N THR A 140 -0.86 9.90 2.33
CA THR A 140 -1.49 8.61 2.65
C THR A 140 -2.61 8.74 3.68
N SER A 141 -2.46 9.63 4.66
CA SER A 141 -3.51 9.94 5.64
C SER A 141 -4.76 10.51 4.96
N CYS A 142 -4.59 11.36 3.94
CA CYS A 142 -5.71 11.88 3.15
C CYS A 142 -6.45 10.77 2.40
N THR A 143 -5.75 9.78 1.83
CA THR A 143 -6.39 8.66 1.14
C THR A 143 -7.31 7.87 2.07
N ARG A 144 -6.89 7.66 3.32
CA ARG A 144 -7.68 6.90 4.31
C ARG A 144 -8.83 7.70 4.89
N ALA A 145 -8.56 8.94 5.31
CA ALA A 145 -9.55 9.77 5.98
C ALA A 145 -10.55 10.44 5.01
N GLY A 146 -10.12 10.79 3.81
CA GLY A 146 -10.95 11.52 2.84
C GLY A 146 -12.14 10.73 2.30
N GLN A 147 -12.15 9.40 2.45
CA GLN A 147 -13.33 8.58 2.11
C GLN A 147 -14.57 8.98 2.90
N THR A 148 -14.40 9.45 4.13
CA THR A 148 -15.52 9.80 5.03
C THR A 148 -16.34 10.97 4.52
N VAL A 149 -15.74 11.89 3.75
CA VAL A 149 -16.45 13.02 3.16
C VAL A 149 -17.06 12.70 1.79
N LEU A 150 -16.49 11.71 1.07
CA LEU A 150 -16.99 11.34 -0.26
C LEU A 150 -18.37 10.70 -0.19
N THR A 151 -18.51 9.71 0.66
CA THR A 151 -19.77 8.95 0.77
C THR A 151 -19.93 8.31 2.14
N ASN A 152 -21.16 8.33 2.66
CA ASN A 152 -21.58 7.50 3.79
C ASN A 152 -22.52 6.36 3.34
N ASP A 153 -22.72 6.19 2.02
CA ASP A 153 -23.49 5.09 1.47
C ASP A 153 -22.69 3.78 1.53
N PRO A 154 -23.15 2.76 2.30
CA PRO A 154 -22.45 1.48 2.43
C PRO A 154 -22.28 0.75 1.10
N SER A 155 -23.13 1.01 0.10
CA SER A 155 -23.04 0.38 -1.23
C SER A 155 -21.90 0.95 -2.08
N GLN A 156 -21.53 2.22 -1.86
CA GLN A 156 -20.46 2.90 -2.62
C GLN A 156 -19.05 2.65 -2.02
N ARG A 157 -18.94 2.42 -0.72
CA ARG A 157 -17.64 2.21 -0.06
C ARG A 157 -16.82 1.03 -0.61
N PRO A 158 -17.41 -0.12 -0.92
CA PRO A 158 -16.68 -1.19 -1.58
C PRO A 158 -16.19 -0.84 -2.99
N LEU A 159 -16.87 0.06 -3.71
CA LEU A 159 -16.40 0.54 -5.01
C LEU A 159 -15.14 1.39 -4.87
N PHE A 160 -15.02 2.14 -3.78
CA PHE A 160 -13.79 2.87 -3.48
C PHE A 160 -12.57 1.94 -3.42
N THR A 161 -12.71 0.73 -2.86
CA THR A 161 -11.64 -0.26 -2.81
C THR A 161 -11.14 -0.63 -4.21
N ILE A 162 -12.07 -0.82 -5.17
CA ILE A 162 -11.70 -1.14 -6.57
C ILE A 162 -10.82 -0.03 -7.15
N PHE A 163 -11.30 1.21 -7.10
CA PHE A 163 -10.58 2.33 -7.68
C PHE A 163 -9.29 2.65 -6.93
N ASN A 164 -9.26 2.41 -5.61
CA ASN A 164 -8.05 2.55 -4.80
C ASN A 164 -6.97 1.53 -5.20
N THR A 165 -7.37 0.27 -5.43
CA THR A 165 -6.48 -0.77 -5.92
C THR A 165 -6.00 -0.50 -7.34
N ILE A 166 -6.90 -0.07 -8.24
CA ILE A 166 -6.51 0.35 -9.60
C ILE A 166 -5.52 1.52 -9.55
N GLY A 167 -5.80 2.55 -8.76
CA GLY A 167 -4.90 3.68 -8.58
C GLY A 167 -3.52 3.24 -8.07
N SER A 168 -3.49 2.36 -7.06
CA SER A 168 -2.24 1.79 -6.54
C SER A 168 -1.45 1.04 -7.62
N LEU A 169 -2.11 0.15 -8.36
CA LEU A 169 -1.49 -0.62 -9.44
C LEU A 169 -0.97 0.27 -10.57
N LEU A 170 -1.71 1.32 -10.93
CA LEU A 170 -1.24 2.29 -11.92
C LEU A 170 0.04 2.99 -11.45
N GLY A 171 0.07 3.52 -10.22
CA GLY A 171 1.24 4.20 -9.68
C GLY A 171 2.46 3.29 -9.55
N MET A 172 2.28 2.12 -8.93
CA MET A 172 3.37 1.13 -8.78
C MET A 172 3.80 0.56 -10.12
N GLY A 173 2.84 0.12 -10.95
CA GLY A 173 3.10 -0.60 -12.20
C GLY A 173 3.89 0.25 -13.18
N VAL A 174 3.46 1.51 -13.40
CA VAL A 174 4.18 2.41 -14.30
C VAL A 174 5.65 2.53 -13.91
N MET A 175 5.95 2.73 -12.62
CA MET A 175 7.32 2.87 -12.15
C MET A 175 8.09 1.56 -12.18
N GLN A 176 7.48 0.44 -11.80
CA GLN A 176 8.12 -0.88 -11.81
C GLN A 176 8.47 -1.37 -13.22
N PHE A 177 7.70 -0.98 -14.24
CA PHE A 177 8.03 -1.27 -15.63
C PHE A 177 9.01 -0.26 -16.23
N MET A 178 8.83 1.02 -15.97
CA MET A 178 9.65 2.09 -16.55
C MET A 178 11.10 2.05 -16.05
N ILE A 179 11.31 1.88 -14.74
CA ILE A 179 12.67 1.97 -14.18
C ILE A 179 13.61 0.89 -14.74
N PRO A 180 13.23 -0.41 -14.81
CA PRO A 180 14.09 -1.42 -15.44
C PRO A 180 14.35 -1.18 -16.94
N LEU A 181 13.38 -0.61 -17.66
CA LEU A 181 13.56 -0.26 -19.08
C LEU A 181 14.59 0.85 -19.25
N VAL A 182 14.49 1.93 -18.49
CA VAL A 182 15.47 3.01 -18.50
C VAL A 182 16.84 2.53 -18.02
N LYS A 183 16.86 1.71 -16.96
CA LYS A 183 18.07 1.12 -16.38
C LYS A 183 18.85 0.29 -17.40
N ALA A 184 18.18 -0.45 -18.27
CA ALA A 184 18.82 -1.28 -19.28
C ALA A 184 19.73 -0.49 -20.23
N GLY A 185 19.43 0.79 -20.48
CA GLY A 185 20.27 1.71 -21.25
C GLY A 185 21.55 2.15 -20.52
N PHE A 186 21.66 1.93 -19.22
CA PHE A 186 22.82 2.26 -18.39
C PHE A 186 23.63 1.03 -17.94
N ASP A 187 23.22 -0.17 -18.35
CA ASP A 187 23.97 -1.39 -18.07
C ASP A 187 25.26 -1.44 -18.89
N VAL A 188 26.38 -1.65 -18.23
CA VAL A 188 27.67 -1.86 -18.88
C VAL A 188 27.95 -3.35 -18.95
N LYS A 189 28.11 -3.86 -20.15
CA LYS A 189 28.40 -5.27 -20.44
C LYS A 189 29.78 -5.39 -21.09
N ASP A 190 30.44 -6.54 -20.88
CA ASP A 190 31.69 -6.89 -21.59
C ASP A 190 31.39 -7.35 -23.03
N GLU A 191 32.47 -7.68 -23.76
CA GLU A 191 32.39 -8.24 -25.14
C GLU A 191 31.63 -9.56 -25.20
N ALA A 192 31.59 -10.32 -24.10
CA ALA A 192 30.88 -11.60 -23.99
C ALA A 192 29.41 -11.40 -23.55
N GLY A 193 28.95 -10.15 -23.37
CA GLY A 193 27.58 -9.80 -22.94
C GLY A 193 27.35 -9.97 -21.43
N VAL A 194 28.38 -10.21 -20.63
CA VAL A 194 28.28 -10.33 -19.18
C VAL A 194 28.18 -8.94 -18.54
N LEU A 195 27.28 -8.78 -17.59
CA LEU A 195 27.07 -7.51 -16.91
C LEU A 195 28.26 -7.14 -15.99
N ILE A 196 29.02 -6.11 -16.37
CA ILE A 196 30.12 -5.56 -15.56
C ILE A 196 29.59 -4.63 -14.49
N SER A 197 28.67 -3.73 -14.87
CA SER A 197 28.05 -2.77 -13.95
C SER A 197 26.57 -2.61 -14.22
N SER A 198 25.78 -2.66 -13.16
CA SER A 198 24.33 -2.47 -13.25
C SER A 198 24.00 -0.97 -13.36
N GLY A 199 23.09 -0.62 -14.24
CA GLY A 199 22.57 0.75 -14.39
C GLY A 199 22.00 1.34 -13.09
N TYR A 200 21.65 0.51 -12.11
CA TYR A 200 21.25 1.00 -10.77
C TYR A 200 22.39 1.69 -9.99
N ALA A 201 23.64 1.49 -10.36
CA ALA A 201 24.78 2.20 -9.80
C ALA A 201 25.11 3.49 -10.55
N ASN A 202 24.36 3.83 -11.61
CA ASN A 202 24.55 5.04 -12.39
C ASN A 202 23.64 6.18 -11.89
N PRO A 203 24.18 7.34 -11.46
CA PRO A 203 23.36 8.46 -10.98
C PRO A 203 22.45 9.07 -12.06
N GLU A 204 22.81 8.97 -13.35
CA GLU A 204 21.99 9.50 -14.44
C GLU A 204 20.64 8.77 -14.56
N LEU A 205 20.57 7.48 -14.24
CA LEU A 205 19.30 6.78 -14.14
C LEU A 205 18.32 7.55 -13.24
N TYR A 206 18.77 7.90 -12.04
CA TYR A 206 17.93 8.58 -11.05
C TYR A 206 17.56 9.99 -11.46
N ARG A 207 18.45 10.70 -12.18
CA ARG A 207 18.16 12.03 -12.74
C ARG A 207 17.06 12.00 -13.80
N ILE A 208 16.95 10.89 -14.54
CA ILE A 208 15.91 10.71 -15.58
C ILE A 208 14.58 10.26 -14.96
N ILE A 209 14.61 9.23 -14.09
CA ILE A 209 13.37 8.68 -13.55
C ILE A 209 12.69 9.61 -12.54
N THR A 210 13.44 10.47 -11.84
CA THR A 210 12.90 11.40 -10.85
C THR A 210 11.90 12.39 -11.44
N PRO A 211 12.21 13.21 -12.45
CA PRO A 211 11.25 14.17 -13.00
C PRO A 211 10.03 13.48 -13.62
N ILE A 212 10.21 12.30 -14.24
CA ILE A 212 9.09 11.52 -14.81
C ILE A 212 8.16 11.05 -13.69
N GLY A 213 8.70 10.47 -12.62
CA GLY A 213 7.91 10.03 -11.48
C GLY A 213 7.18 11.19 -10.80
N ILE A 214 7.85 12.34 -10.63
CA ILE A 214 7.22 13.55 -10.08
C ILE A 214 6.07 14.02 -10.97
N ALA A 215 6.27 14.09 -12.28
CA ALA A 215 5.22 14.54 -13.21
C ALA A 215 3.98 13.63 -13.14
N ILE A 216 4.18 12.32 -13.14
CA ILE A 216 3.09 11.34 -12.99
C ILE A 216 2.38 11.51 -11.64
N SER A 217 3.13 11.61 -10.55
CA SER A 217 2.55 11.75 -9.20
C SER A 217 1.79 13.06 -9.03
N VAL A 218 2.32 14.17 -9.52
CA VAL A 218 1.65 15.49 -9.50
C VAL A 218 0.36 15.45 -10.32
N LEU A 219 0.37 14.84 -11.51
CA LEU A 219 -0.83 14.67 -12.32
C LEU A 219 -1.90 13.86 -11.57
N LEU A 220 -1.53 12.72 -11.00
CA LEU A 220 -2.45 11.86 -10.23
C LEU A 220 -2.99 12.59 -8.99
N THR A 221 -2.14 13.36 -8.29
CA THR A 221 -2.56 14.18 -7.14
C THR A 221 -3.53 15.28 -7.57
N ALA A 222 -3.27 15.97 -8.68
CA ALA A 222 -4.17 17.00 -9.21
C ALA A 222 -5.57 16.43 -9.55
N LEU A 223 -5.60 15.27 -10.22
CA LEU A 223 -6.84 14.57 -10.51
C LEU A 223 -7.59 14.15 -9.23
N ALA A 224 -6.85 13.68 -8.22
CA ALA A 224 -7.43 13.31 -6.93
C ALA A 224 -8.01 14.52 -6.17
N ILE A 225 -7.34 15.66 -6.23
CA ILE A 225 -7.84 16.93 -5.66
C ILE A 225 -9.15 17.36 -6.35
N ILE A 226 -9.23 17.23 -7.68
CA ILE A 226 -10.46 17.49 -8.43
C ILE A 226 -11.57 16.54 -7.95
N GLY A 227 -11.24 15.26 -7.74
CA GLY A 227 -12.18 14.24 -7.26
C GLY A 227 -12.81 14.57 -5.90
N ILE A 228 -12.05 15.14 -4.97
CA ILE A 228 -12.56 15.45 -3.61
C ILE A 228 -13.06 16.89 -3.46
N ALA A 229 -12.74 17.80 -4.41
CA ALA A 229 -12.91 19.24 -4.25
C ALA A 229 -14.35 19.68 -3.88
N GLU A 230 -15.36 19.03 -4.43
CA GLU A 230 -16.77 19.33 -4.17
C GLU A 230 -17.19 18.90 -2.77
N LYS A 231 -16.63 17.79 -2.26
CA LYS A 231 -17.00 17.16 -1.00
C LYS A 231 -16.11 17.58 0.18
N ASP A 232 -14.91 18.09 -0.07
CA ASP A 232 -14.00 18.57 0.98
C ASP A 232 -14.44 19.97 1.47
N ARG A 233 -15.61 20.01 2.11
CA ARG A 233 -16.24 21.22 2.67
C ARG A 233 -16.88 20.91 4.01
N PRO A 234 -17.00 21.90 4.92
CA PRO A 234 -17.57 21.71 6.25
C PRO A 234 -18.96 21.05 6.27
N GLU A 235 -19.74 21.26 5.22
CA GLU A 235 -21.10 20.71 5.06
C GLU A 235 -21.11 19.17 5.01
N TYR A 236 -20.00 18.54 4.63
CA TYR A 236 -19.84 17.08 4.50
C TYR A 236 -19.00 16.47 5.63
N TYR A 237 -18.52 17.28 6.59
CA TYR A 237 -17.73 16.76 7.69
C TYR A 237 -18.63 16.20 8.78
N GLY A 238 -18.71 14.87 8.86
CA GLY A 238 -19.55 14.18 9.84
C GLY A 238 -21.05 14.19 9.51
N ILE A 239 -21.83 13.61 10.38
CA ILE A 239 -23.29 13.55 10.24
C ILE A 239 -23.86 14.92 10.66
N GLY A 240 -24.12 15.78 9.70
CA GLY A 240 -24.84 17.06 9.92
C GLY A 240 -24.01 18.31 10.14
N GLY A 241 -22.72 18.28 10.11
CA GLY A 241 -21.80 19.47 9.93
C GLY A 241 -21.82 20.59 10.96
N LYS A 242 -22.75 20.63 11.90
CA LYS A 242 -23.06 21.84 12.68
C LYS A 242 -22.38 21.74 14.00
N ASP A 243 -21.75 21.55 14.72
CA ASP A 243 -21.12 21.60 16.06
C ASP A 243 -20.10 20.47 16.29
N GLN A 244 -19.01 20.49 15.52
CA GLN A 244 -17.91 19.57 15.79
C GLN A 244 -17.18 19.99 17.07
N LYS A 245 -17.24 19.16 18.10
CA LYS A 245 -16.45 19.34 19.31
C LYS A 245 -14.97 19.14 18.98
N LYS A 246 -14.14 20.16 19.22
CA LYS A 246 -12.68 20.04 19.08
C LYS A 246 -12.17 19.02 20.10
N VAL A 247 -11.44 18.04 19.63
CA VAL A 247 -10.87 16.96 20.45
C VAL A 247 -9.47 17.36 20.92
N LYS A 248 -9.20 17.21 22.23
CA LYS A 248 -7.86 17.38 22.79
C LYS A 248 -7.01 16.15 22.45
N PHE A 249 -5.70 16.35 22.30
CA PHE A 249 -4.79 15.24 21.97
C PHE A 249 -4.85 14.08 22.98
N SER A 250 -5.01 14.43 24.27
CA SER A 250 -5.16 13.43 25.34
C SER A 250 -6.42 12.58 25.27
N GLU A 251 -7.46 13.04 24.55
CA GLU A 251 -8.72 12.31 24.43
C GLU A 251 -8.68 11.22 23.36
N TYR A 252 -7.73 11.28 22.41
CA TYR A 252 -7.67 10.31 21.32
C TYR A 252 -7.43 8.87 21.82
N ALA A 253 -6.56 8.67 22.79
CA ALA A 253 -6.32 7.36 23.37
C ALA A 253 -7.58 6.79 24.04
N GLN A 254 -8.35 7.63 24.72
CA GLN A 254 -9.61 7.23 25.35
C GLN A 254 -10.66 6.85 24.27
N ILE A 255 -10.81 7.68 23.23
CA ILE A 255 -11.76 7.42 22.14
C ILE A 255 -11.45 6.06 21.48
N LEU A 256 -10.19 5.80 21.18
CA LEU A 256 -9.78 4.53 20.61
C LEU A 256 -10.04 3.35 21.55
N LYS A 257 -9.83 3.53 22.86
CA LYS A 257 -10.13 2.51 23.87
C LYS A 257 -11.62 2.22 23.99
N GLU A 258 -12.47 3.19 23.73
CA GLU A 258 -13.92 3.04 23.78
C GLU A 258 -14.52 2.55 22.44
N ASN A 259 -13.86 2.80 21.29
CA ASN A 259 -14.32 2.38 19.98
C ASN A 259 -13.93 0.93 19.69
N LYS A 260 -14.71 -0.02 20.25
CA LYS A 260 -14.48 -1.47 20.05
C LYS A 260 -14.48 -1.92 18.58
N PRO A 261 -15.36 -1.42 17.69
CA PRO A 261 -15.29 -1.74 16.27
C PRO A 261 -13.93 -1.41 15.65
N MET A 262 -13.37 -0.24 15.98
CA MET A 262 -12.06 0.17 15.48
C MET A 262 -10.93 -0.72 15.99
N GLN A 263 -10.92 -1.08 17.27
CA GLN A 263 -9.93 -2.00 17.84
C GLN A 263 -9.93 -3.35 17.12
N ARG A 264 -11.12 -3.93 16.91
CA ARG A 264 -11.27 -5.20 16.19
C ARG A 264 -10.82 -5.10 14.73
N LEU A 265 -11.10 -3.97 14.09
CA LEU A 265 -10.67 -3.71 12.72
C LEU A 265 -9.15 -3.57 12.62
N MET A 266 -8.50 -2.87 13.58
CA MET A 266 -7.04 -2.76 13.63
C MET A 266 -6.37 -4.13 13.73
N VAL A 267 -6.86 -5.01 14.61
CA VAL A 267 -6.34 -6.38 14.75
C VAL A 267 -6.55 -7.18 13.47
N ALA A 268 -7.75 -7.15 12.89
CA ALA A 268 -8.06 -7.88 11.66
C ALA A 268 -7.23 -7.38 10.46
N GLY A 269 -7.14 -6.07 10.28
CA GLY A 269 -6.37 -5.45 9.17
C GLY A 269 -4.87 -5.72 9.29
N ALA A 270 -4.32 -5.55 10.50
CA ALA A 270 -2.91 -5.84 10.76
C ALA A 270 -2.59 -7.33 10.53
N GLY A 271 -3.48 -8.25 10.94
CA GLY A 271 -3.34 -9.68 10.65
C GLY A 271 -3.33 -9.98 9.15
N CYS A 272 -4.22 -9.37 8.37
CA CYS A 272 -4.22 -9.50 6.91
C CYS A 272 -2.92 -8.99 6.28
N LYS A 273 -2.41 -7.84 6.71
CA LYS A 273 -1.15 -7.29 6.20
C LYS A 273 0.08 -8.10 6.60
N LEU A 274 0.11 -8.62 7.83
CA LEU A 274 1.16 -9.52 8.30
C LEU A 274 1.22 -10.79 7.43
N ALA A 275 0.07 -11.42 7.20
CA ALA A 275 -0.03 -12.60 6.37
C ALA A 275 0.43 -12.31 4.93
N LEU A 276 0.03 -11.16 4.34
CA LEU A 276 0.52 -10.74 3.03
C LEU A 276 2.04 -10.55 3.01
N ALA A 277 2.58 -9.85 4.00
CA ALA A 277 4.01 -9.58 4.10
C ALA A 277 4.85 -10.87 4.25
N ILE A 278 4.32 -11.88 4.94
CA ILE A 278 4.94 -13.21 5.03
C ILE A 278 4.83 -13.96 3.70
N ALA A 279 3.63 -14.02 3.11
CA ALA A 279 3.38 -14.76 1.88
C ALA A 279 4.16 -14.22 0.67
N THR A 280 4.42 -12.92 0.63
CA THR A 280 5.22 -12.27 -0.43
C THR A 280 6.70 -12.13 -0.09
N ASN A 281 7.14 -12.65 1.05
CA ASN A 281 8.53 -12.58 1.46
C ASN A 281 9.42 -13.45 0.55
N THR A 282 10.50 -12.86 0.05
CA THR A 282 11.41 -13.55 -0.88
C THR A 282 11.99 -14.84 -0.30
N THR A 283 12.34 -14.84 1.01
CA THR A 283 12.86 -16.05 1.67
C THR A 283 11.83 -17.17 1.71
N VAL A 284 10.56 -16.84 2.00
CA VAL A 284 9.45 -17.82 1.99
C VAL A 284 9.25 -18.38 0.60
N LEU A 285 9.27 -17.52 -0.43
CA LEU A 285 9.12 -17.96 -1.83
C LEU A 285 10.30 -18.80 -2.33
N LEU A 286 11.53 -18.43 -1.92
CA LEU A 286 12.74 -19.23 -2.22
C LEU A 286 12.66 -20.59 -1.55
N ALA A 287 12.25 -20.66 -0.29
CA ALA A 287 12.08 -21.93 0.40
C ALA A 287 10.98 -22.79 -0.24
N LEU A 288 9.83 -22.21 -0.53
CA LEU A 288 8.70 -22.92 -1.12
C LEU A 288 9.03 -23.46 -2.49
N TYR A 289 9.45 -22.60 -3.43
CA TYR A 289 9.69 -23.02 -4.83
C TYR A 289 11.08 -23.63 -5.06
N GLY A 290 12.09 -23.18 -4.30
CA GLY A 290 13.45 -23.67 -4.46
C GLY A 290 13.74 -24.93 -3.65
N ILE A 291 13.48 -24.91 -2.34
CA ILE A 291 13.83 -26.03 -1.45
C ILE A 291 12.76 -27.11 -1.49
N VAL A 292 11.48 -26.76 -1.27
CA VAL A 292 10.40 -27.76 -1.18
C VAL A 292 10.03 -28.32 -2.55
N MET A 293 10.00 -27.47 -3.60
CA MET A 293 9.59 -27.85 -4.95
C MET A 293 10.75 -28.05 -5.93
N GLY A 294 11.98 -27.73 -5.52
CA GLY A 294 13.21 -28.01 -6.27
C GLY A 294 13.53 -27.09 -7.46
N ASN A 295 12.65 -26.12 -7.80
CA ASN A 295 12.89 -25.25 -8.96
C ASN A 295 12.25 -23.86 -8.80
N TYR A 296 13.01 -22.92 -8.23
CA TYR A 296 12.54 -21.55 -8.05
C TYR A 296 12.32 -20.80 -9.36
N ASN A 297 13.29 -20.89 -10.28
CA ASN A 297 13.30 -20.07 -11.50
C ASN A 297 12.11 -20.36 -12.42
N SER A 298 11.77 -21.62 -12.57
CA SER A 298 10.67 -22.04 -13.45
C SER A 298 9.30 -21.95 -12.80
N LEU A 299 9.21 -21.98 -11.45
CA LEU A 299 7.93 -21.99 -10.75
C LEU A 299 7.48 -20.58 -10.31
N TYR A 300 8.41 -19.70 -9.96
CA TYR A 300 8.08 -18.38 -9.43
C TYR A 300 7.16 -17.56 -10.33
N LEU A 301 7.56 -17.38 -11.59
CA LEU A 301 6.80 -16.54 -12.53
C LEU A 301 5.44 -17.14 -12.91
N PRO A 302 5.31 -18.43 -13.29
CA PRO A 302 4.02 -19.04 -13.56
C PRO A 302 3.06 -19.00 -12.38
N MET A 303 3.55 -19.27 -11.16
CA MET A 303 2.73 -19.25 -9.96
C MET A 303 2.27 -17.83 -9.58
N MET A 304 3.12 -16.83 -9.81
CA MET A 304 2.77 -15.43 -9.62
C MET A 304 1.68 -14.97 -10.61
N VAL A 305 1.85 -15.29 -11.90
CA VAL A 305 0.84 -14.99 -12.94
C VAL A 305 -0.49 -15.70 -12.63
N LEU A 306 -0.42 -16.96 -12.25
CA LEU A 306 -1.60 -17.73 -11.86
C LEU A 306 -2.33 -17.09 -10.67
N GLY A 307 -1.60 -16.65 -9.66
CA GLY A 307 -2.17 -15.94 -8.51
C GLY A 307 -2.98 -14.72 -8.94
N TYR A 308 -2.45 -13.91 -9.85
CA TYR A 308 -3.17 -12.73 -10.36
C TYR A 308 -4.39 -13.09 -11.21
N VAL A 309 -4.33 -14.17 -12.01
CA VAL A 309 -5.48 -14.68 -12.78
C VAL A 309 -6.66 -15.01 -11.85
N PHE A 310 -6.40 -15.61 -10.69
CA PHE A 310 -7.42 -15.87 -9.68
C PHE A 310 -7.82 -14.62 -8.88
N ALA A 311 -6.88 -13.70 -8.63
CA ALA A 311 -7.13 -12.51 -7.83
C ALA A 311 -8.23 -11.62 -8.43
N VAL A 312 -8.27 -11.43 -9.74
CA VAL A 312 -9.23 -10.53 -10.40
C VAL A 312 -10.70 -10.98 -10.20
N PRO A 313 -11.09 -12.24 -10.50
CA PRO A 313 -12.45 -12.71 -10.26
C PRO A 313 -12.84 -12.65 -8.77
N PHE A 314 -11.96 -13.08 -7.88
CA PHE A 314 -12.23 -13.04 -6.44
C PHE A 314 -12.38 -11.63 -5.91
N PHE A 315 -11.59 -10.67 -6.42
CA PHE A 315 -11.73 -9.26 -6.10
C PHE A 315 -13.12 -8.73 -6.48
N LEU A 316 -13.57 -8.99 -7.71
CA LEU A 316 -14.91 -8.57 -8.17
C LEU A 316 -16.04 -9.23 -7.36
N LEU A 317 -15.91 -10.53 -7.06
CA LEU A 317 -16.86 -11.25 -6.23
C LEU A 317 -16.90 -10.72 -4.79
N SER A 318 -15.75 -10.34 -4.24
CA SER A 318 -15.65 -9.77 -2.90
C SER A 318 -16.38 -8.43 -2.80
N VAL A 319 -16.22 -7.57 -3.80
CA VAL A 319 -16.95 -6.29 -3.88
C VAL A 319 -18.45 -6.51 -3.97
N ARG A 320 -18.91 -7.41 -4.84
CA ARG A 320 -20.35 -7.76 -4.92
C ARG A 320 -20.89 -8.29 -3.59
N THR A 321 -20.10 -9.11 -2.90
CA THR A 321 -20.48 -9.63 -1.58
C THR A 321 -20.56 -8.53 -0.55
N SER A 322 -19.58 -7.60 -0.56
CA SER A 322 -19.57 -6.42 0.31
C SER A 322 -20.78 -5.53 0.10
N GLN A 323 -21.17 -5.29 -1.15
CA GLN A 323 -22.35 -4.47 -1.48
C GLN A 323 -23.66 -5.13 -1.01
N LYS A 324 -23.78 -6.46 -1.12
CA LYS A 324 -25.02 -7.18 -0.78
C LYS A 324 -25.12 -7.56 0.69
N LYS A 325 -24.03 -7.94 1.35
CA LYS A 325 -24.01 -8.52 2.70
C LYS A 325 -23.19 -7.70 3.71
N GLY A 326 -22.61 -6.59 3.27
CA GLY A 326 -21.73 -5.75 4.07
C GLY A 326 -20.27 -6.20 4.06
N GLN A 327 -19.37 -5.25 4.37
CA GLN A 327 -17.92 -5.44 4.28
C GLN A 327 -17.40 -6.51 5.26
N LYS A 328 -17.90 -6.54 6.50
CA LYS A 328 -17.54 -7.54 7.51
C LYS A 328 -17.83 -8.97 7.03
N ALA A 329 -19.03 -9.20 6.48
CA ALA A 329 -19.42 -10.52 6.00
C ALA A 329 -18.57 -10.98 4.81
N SER A 330 -18.23 -10.05 3.92
CA SER A 330 -17.32 -10.30 2.79
C SER A 330 -15.93 -10.65 3.29
N LEU A 331 -15.32 -9.83 4.15
CA LEU A 331 -14.00 -10.06 4.72
C LEU A 331 -13.91 -11.45 5.37
N THR A 332 -14.84 -11.76 6.28
CA THR A 332 -14.86 -13.06 6.98
C THR A 332 -14.97 -14.22 5.99
N ARG A 333 -15.86 -14.13 4.99
CA ARG A 333 -16.05 -15.19 4.00
C ARG A 333 -14.79 -15.48 3.20
N TYR A 334 -14.15 -14.45 2.65
CA TYR A 334 -12.99 -14.64 1.77
C TYR A 334 -11.72 -15.01 2.56
N VAL A 335 -11.55 -14.50 3.76
CA VAL A 335 -10.47 -14.95 4.66
C VAL A 335 -10.67 -16.44 5.03
N SER A 336 -11.90 -16.88 5.30
CA SER A 336 -12.16 -18.30 5.58
C SER A 336 -11.89 -19.19 4.37
N ILE A 337 -12.28 -18.77 3.17
CA ILE A 337 -11.97 -19.50 1.93
C ILE A 337 -10.45 -19.60 1.75
N ALA A 338 -9.73 -18.51 1.92
CA ALA A 338 -8.27 -18.48 1.81
C ALA A 338 -7.63 -19.43 2.84
N LEU A 339 -8.08 -19.40 4.11
CA LEU A 339 -7.55 -20.28 5.15
C LEU A 339 -7.73 -21.77 4.81
N ILE A 340 -8.93 -22.16 4.40
CA ILE A 340 -9.22 -23.55 3.99
C ILE A 340 -8.31 -23.98 2.82
N CYS A 341 -8.15 -23.12 1.82
CA CYS A 341 -7.30 -23.40 0.67
C CYS A 341 -5.82 -23.49 1.06
N TYR A 342 -5.31 -22.62 1.93
CA TYR A 342 -3.92 -22.69 2.39
C TYR A 342 -3.66 -23.90 3.29
N VAL A 343 -4.65 -24.35 4.08
CA VAL A 343 -4.57 -25.66 4.77
C VAL A 343 -4.47 -26.80 3.74
N GLY A 344 -5.21 -26.72 2.64
CA GLY A 344 -5.08 -27.64 1.52
C GLY A 344 -3.69 -27.62 0.88
N VAL A 345 -3.14 -26.42 0.64
CA VAL A 345 -1.76 -26.25 0.15
C VAL A 345 -0.75 -26.90 1.12
N LEU A 346 -0.89 -26.63 2.43
CA LEU A 346 -0.03 -27.24 3.44
C LEU A 346 -0.10 -28.77 3.39
N ALA A 347 -1.30 -29.35 3.32
CA ALA A 347 -1.47 -30.77 3.19
C ALA A 347 -0.76 -31.34 1.94
N LEU A 348 -0.92 -30.66 0.78
CA LEU A 348 -0.23 -31.04 -0.45
C LEU A 348 1.31 -30.96 -0.30
N LEU A 349 1.82 -29.92 0.37
CA LEU A 349 3.26 -29.78 0.62
C LEU A 349 3.81 -30.89 1.54
N LEU A 350 3.07 -31.31 2.53
CA LEU A 350 3.44 -32.45 3.40
C LEU A 350 3.47 -33.77 2.65
N PHE A 351 2.67 -33.90 1.57
CA PHE A 351 2.67 -35.05 0.68
C PHE A 351 3.65 -34.92 -0.50
N SER A 352 4.32 -33.77 -0.65
CA SER A 352 5.30 -33.59 -1.72
C SER A 352 6.50 -34.51 -1.51
N GLN A 353 7.05 -35.04 -2.61
CA GLN A 353 8.21 -35.90 -2.56
C GLN A 353 9.12 -35.58 -3.77
N ASN A 354 10.28 -35.04 -3.49
CA ASN A 354 11.28 -34.75 -4.51
C ASN A 354 11.69 -36.02 -5.27
N GLY A 355 11.71 -35.96 -6.59
CA GLY A 355 12.02 -37.10 -7.45
C GLY A 355 10.83 -37.99 -7.77
N ASN A 356 9.64 -37.80 -7.22
CA ASN A 356 8.44 -38.52 -7.59
C ASN A 356 7.51 -37.67 -8.48
N PRO A 357 7.42 -37.96 -9.80
CA PRO A 357 6.65 -37.17 -10.75
C PRO A 357 5.16 -37.03 -10.39
N ALA A 358 4.59 -37.99 -9.64
CA ALA A 358 3.19 -37.94 -9.21
C ALA A 358 2.93 -37.03 -8.03
N ARG A 359 3.97 -36.62 -7.29
CA ARG A 359 3.90 -35.82 -6.05
C ARG A 359 4.70 -34.52 -6.10
N MET A 360 5.00 -34.03 -7.32
CA MET A 360 5.68 -32.78 -7.59
C MET A 360 4.87 -31.97 -8.59
N LEU A 361 5.09 -30.64 -8.61
CA LEU A 361 4.56 -29.78 -9.67
C LEU A 361 5.22 -30.16 -11.02
N SER A 362 4.41 -30.40 -12.00
CA SER A 362 4.84 -30.71 -13.37
C SER A 362 4.11 -29.80 -14.35
N PHE A 363 4.91 -29.09 -15.17
CA PHE A 363 4.43 -28.20 -16.22
C PHE A 363 4.99 -28.60 -17.56
N PRO A 364 4.22 -28.49 -18.68
CA PRO A 364 4.63 -28.94 -19.99
C PRO A 364 5.82 -28.17 -20.63
N PHE A 365 6.14 -26.98 -20.11
CA PHE A 365 7.21 -26.13 -20.64
C PHE A 365 8.62 -26.46 -20.11
N GLU A 366 8.77 -27.45 -19.24
CA GLU A 366 10.07 -27.87 -18.67
C GLU A 366 10.53 -29.28 -19.11
N GLY A 367 10.01 -29.80 -20.22
CA GLY A 367 10.28 -31.19 -20.63
C GLY A 367 9.60 -32.22 -19.72
N GLY A 368 8.66 -31.77 -18.88
CA GLY A 368 7.87 -32.65 -18.03
C GLY A 368 6.78 -33.38 -18.80
N SER A 369 6.30 -34.50 -18.26
CA SER A 369 5.28 -35.38 -18.81
C SER A 369 3.86 -34.81 -18.87
N GLY A 370 3.69 -33.49 -18.76
CA GLY A 370 2.38 -32.83 -18.72
C GLY A 370 1.90 -32.52 -17.32
N ILE A 371 0.68 -31.93 -17.20
CA ILE A 371 0.08 -31.55 -15.95
C ILE A 371 -0.46 -32.81 -15.23
N ASN A 372 0.09 -33.12 -14.06
CA ASN A 372 -0.41 -34.20 -13.19
C ASN A 372 -1.52 -33.77 -12.24
N LEU A 373 -2.19 -34.74 -11.60
CA LEU A 373 -3.27 -34.46 -10.64
C LEU A 373 -2.80 -33.62 -9.46
N TYR A 374 -1.59 -33.82 -8.98
CA TYR A 374 -0.99 -33.04 -7.89
C TYR A 374 -0.90 -31.55 -8.26
N THR A 375 -0.41 -31.27 -9.48
CA THR A 375 -0.32 -29.89 -10.02
C THR A 375 -1.70 -29.24 -10.12
N ILE A 376 -2.71 -29.96 -10.61
CA ILE A 376 -4.08 -29.45 -10.70
C ILE A 376 -4.62 -29.08 -9.31
N LEU A 377 -4.50 -29.99 -8.34
CA LEU A 377 -4.97 -29.75 -6.97
C LEU A 377 -4.21 -28.59 -6.31
N PHE A 378 -2.90 -28.54 -6.52
CA PHE A 378 -2.08 -27.45 -5.99
C PHE A 378 -2.48 -26.10 -6.61
N ILE A 379 -2.63 -26.01 -7.93
CA ILE A 379 -3.07 -24.81 -8.65
C ILE A 379 -4.44 -24.35 -8.16
N LEU A 380 -5.38 -25.27 -7.97
CA LEU A 380 -6.71 -24.93 -7.48
C LEU A 380 -6.67 -24.40 -6.04
N CYS A 381 -6.01 -25.11 -5.15
CA CYS A 381 -5.90 -24.68 -3.75
C CYS A 381 -5.12 -23.37 -3.64
N PHE A 382 -3.97 -23.27 -4.28
CA PHE A 382 -3.14 -22.06 -4.23
C PHE A 382 -3.83 -20.89 -4.92
N GLY A 383 -4.36 -21.06 -6.14
CA GLY A 383 -4.99 -20.00 -6.91
C GLY A 383 -6.24 -19.45 -6.23
N ILE A 384 -7.14 -20.32 -5.76
CA ILE A 384 -8.35 -19.91 -5.03
C ILE A 384 -7.95 -19.23 -3.71
N GLY A 385 -7.01 -19.82 -2.97
CA GLY A 385 -6.49 -19.27 -1.70
C GLY A 385 -5.88 -17.89 -1.89
N TYR A 386 -5.00 -17.75 -2.87
CA TYR A 386 -4.36 -16.48 -3.22
C TYR A 386 -5.38 -15.45 -3.68
N GLY A 387 -6.28 -15.81 -4.60
CA GLY A 387 -7.32 -14.91 -5.10
C GLY A 387 -8.26 -14.42 -4.01
N ALA A 388 -8.76 -15.33 -3.18
CA ALA A 388 -9.62 -14.98 -2.05
C ALA A 388 -8.91 -14.08 -1.04
N TYR A 389 -7.66 -14.37 -0.72
CA TYR A 389 -6.85 -13.59 0.19
C TYR A 389 -6.51 -12.20 -0.35
N TYR A 390 -6.02 -12.12 -1.59
CA TYR A 390 -5.68 -10.85 -2.25
C TYR A 390 -6.89 -9.90 -2.32
N ALA A 391 -8.09 -10.46 -2.55
CA ALA A 391 -9.33 -9.70 -2.56
C ALA A 391 -9.65 -9.04 -1.20
N THR A 392 -9.08 -9.51 -0.09
CA THR A 392 -9.33 -8.98 1.26
C THR A 392 -8.28 -7.97 1.73
N ALA A 393 -7.16 -7.84 1.03
CA ALA A 393 -6.01 -7.05 1.48
C ALA A 393 -6.35 -5.56 1.75
N ASP A 394 -7.16 -4.95 0.90
CA ASP A 394 -7.53 -3.54 1.01
C ASP A 394 -8.94 -3.31 1.58
N MET A 395 -9.69 -4.38 1.89
CA MET A 395 -11.04 -4.26 2.49
C MET A 395 -11.08 -3.52 3.83
N PRO A 396 -10.09 -3.63 4.72
CA PRO A 396 -10.10 -2.88 5.97
C PRO A 396 -10.08 -1.36 5.77
N ILE A 397 -9.55 -0.84 4.65
CA ILE A 397 -9.41 0.61 4.42
C ILE A 397 -10.78 1.33 4.41
N PRO A 398 -11.77 0.96 3.60
CA PRO A 398 -13.09 1.59 3.68
C PRO A 398 -13.84 1.30 4.99
N MET A 399 -13.55 0.19 5.68
CA MET A 399 -14.12 -0.10 7.00
C MET A 399 -13.64 0.87 8.09
N VAL A 400 -12.46 1.50 7.92
CA VAL A 400 -12.00 2.59 8.81
C VAL A 400 -12.95 3.77 8.73
N ALA A 401 -13.48 4.08 7.54
CA ALA A 401 -14.47 5.13 7.38
C ALA A 401 -15.80 4.80 8.11
N ASP A 402 -16.24 3.53 8.06
CA ASP A 402 -17.41 3.08 8.84
C ASP A 402 -17.19 3.25 10.34
N CYS A 403 -15.99 2.92 10.84
CA CYS A 403 -15.64 3.11 12.26
C CYS A 403 -15.56 4.59 12.64
N SER A 404 -15.13 5.48 11.72
CA SER A 404 -15.11 6.93 11.93
C SER A 404 -16.53 7.50 11.99
N ASP A 405 -17.44 7.04 11.12
CA ASP A 405 -18.84 7.45 11.18
C ASP A 405 -19.53 6.97 12.45
N TYR A 406 -19.26 5.73 12.88
CA TYR A 406 -19.71 5.21 14.16
C TYR A 406 -19.23 6.07 15.34
N GLU A 407 -17.97 6.51 15.32
CA GLU A 407 -17.43 7.41 16.36
C GLU A 407 -18.14 8.76 16.35
N THR A 408 -18.37 9.31 15.16
CA THR A 408 -19.12 10.57 15.02
C THR A 408 -20.54 10.46 15.58
N TYR A 409 -21.22 9.34 15.30
CA TYR A 409 -22.56 9.06 15.85
C TYR A 409 -22.52 8.90 17.37
N ARG A 410 -21.53 8.17 17.92
CA ARG A 410 -21.43 7.86 19.35
C ARG A 410 -21.05 9.06 20.20
N SER A 411 -20.06 9.84 19.76
CA SER A 411 -19.42 10.90 20.58
C SER A 411 -19.69 12.33 20.09
N GLY A 412 -20.24 12.47 18.87
CA GLY A 412 -20.36 13.76 18.19
C GLY A 412 -19.02 14.34 17.70
N LYS A 413 -17.93 13.54 17.73
CA LYS A 413 -16.57 13.95 17.37
C LYS A 413 -16.19 13.38 16.00
N TYR A 414 -16.00 14.23 15.01
CA TYR A 414 -15.56 13.84 13.67
C TYR A 414 -14.03 13.86 13.58
N ILE A 415 -13.40 12.68 13.66
CA ILE A 415 -11.95 12.52 13.77
C ILE A 415 -11.39 11.46 12.77
N PRO A 416 -11.71 11.58 11.47
CA PRO A 416 -11.30 10.58 10.48
C PRO A 416 -9.79 10.47 10.30
N GLY A 417 -9.06 11.57 10.53
CA GLY A 417 -7.60 11.60 10.44
C GLY A 417 -6.96 10.66 11.45
N ILE A 418 -7.29 10.84 12.74
CA ILE A 418 -6.72 9.99 13.79
C ILE A 418 -7.17 8.52 13.64
N MET A 419 -8.42 8.27 13.23
CA MET A 419 -8.90 6.91 13.00
C MET A 419 -8.10 6.22 11.89
N GLY A 420 -7.88 6.90 10.76
CA GLY A 420 -7.09 6.39 9.64
C GLY A 420 -5.63 6.16 9.99
N THR A 421 -5.00 7.10 10.69
CA THR A 421 -3.57 7.02 11.04
C THR A 421 -3.29 6.04 12.17
N MET A 422 -4.20 5.86 13.13
CA MET A 422 -4.06 4.81 14.14
C MET A 422 -4.20 3.41 13.54
N PHE A 423 -5.10 3.24 12.57
CA PHE A 423 -5.14 1.99 11.79
C PHE A 423 -3.80 1.75 11.08
N SER A 424 -3.26 2.79 10.42
CA SER A 424 -1.96 2.73 9.76
C SER A 424 -0.81 2.39 10.70
N LEU A 425 -0.78 2.99 11.89
CA LEU A 425 0.23 2.71 12.90
C LEU A 425 0.28 1.22 13.24
N VAL A 426 -0.88 0.64 13.58
CA VAL A 426 -0.96 -0.79 13.94
C VAL A 426 -0.62 -1.69 12.75
N ASP A 427 -1.12 -1.36 11.56
CA ASP A 427 -0.82 -2.05 10.31
C ASP A 427 0.69 -2.10 10.02
N LYS A 428 1.38 -0.95 10.11
CA LYS A 428 2.83 -0.84 9.88
C LYS A 428 3.65 -1.57 10.95
N LEU A 429 3.29 -1.41 12.23
CA LEU A 429 4.00 -2.09 13.33
C LEU A 429 3.89 -3.60 13.21
N VAL A 430 2.70 -4.13 12.97
CA VAL A 430 2.48 -5.58 12.88
C VAL A 430 3.08 -6.15 11.61
N SER A 431 2.92 -5.50 10.46
CA SER A 431 3.50 -5.97 9.20
C SER A 431 5.04 -5.94 9.20
N SER A 432 5.66 -5.02 9.96
CA SER A 432 7.12 -4.98 10.11
C SER A 432 7.68 -6.21 10.83
N LEU A 433 6.87 -6.91 11.64
CA LEU A 433 7.26 -8.15 12.30
C LEU A 433 7.41 -9.33 11.32
N ALA A 434 6.89 -9.22 10.09
CA ALA A 434 6.95 -10.30 9.11
C ALA A 434 8.37 -10.78 8.85
N GLN A 435 9.32 -9.87 8.68
CA GLN A 435 10.72 -10.21 8.43
C GLN A 435 11.34 -10.97 9.60
N THR A 436 11.08 -10.51 10.82
CA THR A 436 11.56 -11.15 12.05
C THR A 436 10.95 -12.52 12.24
N LEU A 437 9.64 -12.66 12.00
CA LEU A 437 8.95 -13.95 12.09
C LEU A 437 9.48 -14.95 11.05
N VAL A 438 9.67 -14.50 9.81
CA VAL A 438 10.26 -15.34 8.76
C VAL A 438 11.66 -15.76 9.14
N ALA A 439 12.53 -14.82 9.55
CA ALA A 439 13.90 -15.15 9.98
C ALA A 439 13.90 -16.16 11.14
N PHE A 440 13.01 -15.99 12.12
CA PHE A 440 12.91 -16.90 13.26
C PHE A 440 12.48 -18.32 12.84
N ILE A 441 11.50 -18.44 11.92
CA ILE A 441 11.03 -19.73 11.40
C ILE A 441 12.16 -20.47 10.66
N PHE A 442 13.01 -19.77 9.94
CA PHE A 442 14.12 -20.36 9.19
C PHE A 442 15.39 -20.64 10.05
N LEU A 443 15.42 -20.16 11.30
CA LEU A 443 16.47 -20.49 12.28
C LEU A 443 16.15 -21.76 13.10
N LEU A 444 14.88 -22.17 13.12
CA LEU A 444 14.42 -23.42 13.76
C LEU A 444 14.56 -24.61 12.81
#